data_0dee2006871fcf75ccf89477535bf109
#
_entry.id   0dee2006871fcf75ccf89477535bf109
#
_cell.length_a   1.000
_cell.length_b   1.000
_cell.length_c   1.000
_cell.angle_alpha   90.00
_cell.angle_beta   90.00
_cell.angle_gamma   90.00
#
_symmetry.space_group_name_H-M   'P 1'
#
loop_
_entity.id
_entity.type
_entity.pdbx_description
1 polymer ?
#
loop_
_entity_poly.entity_id
_entity_poly.type
_entity_poly.pdbx_seq_one_letter_code
_entity_poly.pdbx_strand_id
1 'polypeptide(L)' 'MENSLKEAALKFHEFPVPGKVSVTPTKSLATSKDLALAYSPGVAAPCMEIHADPQNAYKYT' A
#
# COMPACT_ATOMS: atom_id res chain seq x y z
N MET A 1 6.31 -22.73 21.50
CA MET A 1 5.90 -21.41 22.03
C MET A 1 5.10 -21.60 23.30
N GLU A 2 5.33 -20.80 24.28
CA GLU A 2 4.57 -20.80 25.52
C GLU A 2 3.10 -20.44 25.25
N ASN A 3 2.17 -21.13 25.94
CA ASN A 3 0.73 -20.93 25.73
C ASN A 3 0.27 -19.51 26.07
N SER A 4 0.78 -18.90 27.16
CA SER A 4 0.38 -17.54 27.53
C SER A 4 0.85 -16.51 26.52
N LEU A 5 2.04 -16.68 25.98
CA LEU A 5 2.54 -15.82 24.92
C LEU A 5 1.75 -16.01 23.63
N LYS A 6 1.42 -17.26 23.32
CA LYS A 6 0.59 -17.57 22.15
C LYS A 6 -0.77 -16.90 22.23
N GLU A 7 -1.46 -17.04 23.36
CA GLU A 7 -2.77 -16.44 23.57
C GLU A 7 -2.72 -14.92 23.50
N ALA A 8 -1.73 -14.32 24.13
CA ALA A 8 -1.55 -12.87 24.09
C ALA A 8 -1.29 -12.38 22.67
N ALA A 9 -0.46 -13.09 21.92
CA ALA A 9 -0.15 -12.74 20.53
C ALA A 9 -1.38 -12.84 19.64
N LEU A 10 -2.18 -13.88 19.83
CA LEU A 10 -3.43 -14.05 19.06
C LEU A 10 -4.42 -12.92 19.33
N LYS A 11 -4.58 -12.55 20.60
CA LYS A 11 -5.45 -11.43 20.97
C LYS A 11 -4.95 -10.12 20.42
N PHE A 12 -3.64 -9.90 20.48
CA PHE A 12 -3.02 -8.69 19.93
C PHE A 12 -3.27 -8.54 18.43
N HIS A 13 -3.23 -9.64 17.68
CA HIS A 13 -3.44 -9.60 16.24
C HIS A 13 -4.91 -9.54 15.83
N GLU A 14 -5.80 -9.96 16.70
CA GLU A 14 -7.24 -9.96 16.41
C GLU A 14 -7.93 -8.68 16.84
N PHE A 15 -7.51 -8.09 17.96
CA PHE A 15 -8.21 -6.96 18.57
C PHE A 15 -7.33 -5.72 18.64
N PRO A 16 -7.93 -4.53 18.52
CA PRO A 16 -9.35 -4.22 18.29
C PRO A 16 -9.83 -4.51 16.88
N VAL A 17 -8.90 -4.61 15.91
CA VAL A 17 -9.18 -4.89 14.50
C VAL A 17 -8.26 -6.00 14.04
N PRO A 18 -8.75 -7.00 13.30
CA PRO A 18 -7.88 -8.06 12.79
C PRO A 18 -6.72 -7.52 11.96
N GLY A 19 -5.56 -8.11 12.18
CA GLY A 19 -4.32 -7.69 11.52
C GLY A 19 -3.60 -6.58 12.27
N LYS A 20 -2.42 -6.22 11.83
CA LYS A 20 -1.58 -5.24 12.52
C LYS A 20 -0.98 -4.18 11.60
N VAL A 21 -1.25 -4.27 10.31
CA VAL A 21 -0.71 -3.34 9.30
C VAL A 21 -1.85 -2.90 8.40
N SER A 22 -1.85 -1.63 8.07
CA SER A 22 -2.75 -1.10 7.04
C SER A 22 -1.93 -0.41 5.96
N VAL A 23 -2.51 -0.30 4.77
CA VAL A 23 -1.94 0.45 3.66
C VAL A 23 -2.88 1.59 3.34
N THR A 24 -2.34 2.79 3.33
CA THR A 24 -3.12 4.00 3.08
C THR A 24 -2.51 4.75 1.90
N PRO A 25 -3.31 5.11 0.89
CA PRO A 25 -2.83 5.95 -0.21
C PRO A 25 -2.37 7.31 0.32
N THR A 26 -1.30 7.83 -0.26
CA THR A 26 -0.80 9.17 0.10
C THR A 26 -1.47 10.28 -0.70
N LYS A 27 -2.30 9.91 -1.66
CA LYS A 27 -3.02 10.83 -2.54
C LYS A 27 -4.48 10.45 -2.59
N SER A 28 -5.34 11.39 -2.98
CA SER A 28 -6.75 11.11 -3.16
C SER A 28 -6.97 10.11 -4.30
N LEU A 29 -7.85 9.15 -4.07
CA LEU A 29 -8.33 8.22 -5.10
C LEU A 29 -9.85 8.25 -5.17
N ALA A 30 -10.45 9.40 -4.80
CA ALA A 30 -11.90 9.50 -4.61
C ALA A 30 -12.68 9.78 -5.90
N THR A 31 -12.03 10.36 -6.92
CA THR A 31 -12.71 10.76 -8.15
C THR A 31 -12.23 9.94 -9.35
N SER A 32 -13.03 9.97 -10.43
CA SER A 32 -12.63 9.33 -11.68
C SER A 32 -11.34 9.93 -12.24
N LYS A 33 -11.13 11.23 -12.04
CA LYS A 33 -9.89 11.89 -12.46
C LYS A 33 -8.71 11.37 -11.67
N ASP A 34 -8.85 11.21 -10.35
CA ASP A 34 -7.79 10.66 -9.50
C ASP A 34 -7.42 9.25 -9.94
N LEU A 35 -8.42 8.42 -10.22
CA LEU A 35 -8.20 7.06 -10.67
C LEU A 35 -7.55 7.01 -12.05
N ALA A 36 -7.91 7.94 -12.94
CA ALA A 36 -7.28 8.05 -14.26
C ALA A 36 -5.79 8.42 -14.14
N LEU A 37 -5.42 9.19 -13.15
CA LEU A 37 -4.03 9.55 -12.88
C LEU A 37 -3.25 8.41 -12.22
N ALA A 38 -3.86 7.75 -11.23
CA ALA A 38 -3.20 6.70 -10.44
C ALA A 38 -3.19 5.35 -11.16
N TYR A 39 -4.22 5.09 -11.96
CA TYR A 39 -4.39 3.82 -12.68
C TYR A 39 -4.32 4.04 -14.19
N SER A 40 -5.35 3.67 -14.89
CA SER A 40 -5.35 3.70 -16.34
C SER A 40 -6.07 4.96 -16.83
N PRO A 41 -5.49 5.72 -17.74
CA PRO A 41 -4.20 5.48 -18.44
C PRO A 41 -2.98 6.10 -17.75
N GLY A 42 -3.17 6.90 -16.71
CA GLY A 42 -2.11 7.73 -16.10
C GLY A 42 -0.92 6.95 -15.57
N VAL A 43 -1.13 5.73 -15.07
CA VAL A 43 -0.06 4.89 -14.53
C VAL A 43 1.01 4.53 -15.56
N ALA A 44 0.69 4.61 -16.85
CA ALA A 44 1.67 4.35 -17.89
C ALA A 44 2.82 5.36 -17.89
N ALA A 45 2.56 6.61 -17.51
CA ALA A 45 3.59 7.64 -17.47
C ALA A 45 4.73 7.32 -16.48
N PRO A 46 4.46 7.11 -15.17
CA PRO A 46 5.52 6.71 -14.25
C PRO A 46 6.14 5.35 -14.60
N CYS A 47 5.38 4.42 -15.14
CA CYS A 47 5.94 3.13 -15.58
C CYS A 47 6.99 3.32 -16.66
N MET A 48 6.75 4.17 -17.63
CA MET A 48 7.71 4.45 -18.70
C MET A 48 8.94 5.17 -18.16
N GLU A 49 8.77 6.10 -17.23
CA GLU A 49 9.89 6.81 -16.62
C GLU A 49 10.76 5.87 -15.77
N ILE A 50 10.16 4.95 -15.03
CA ILE A 50 10.90 3.94 -14.26
C ILE A 50 11.63 2.98 -15.21
N HIS A 51 11.01 2.61 -16.33
CA HIS A 51 11.64 1.76 -17.32
C HIS A 51 12.88 2.44 -17.94
N ALA A 52 12.79 3.74 -18.22
CA ALA A 52 13.89 4.52 -18.77
C ALA A 52 15.06 4.65 -17.79
N ASP A 53 14.73 4.81 -16.49
CA ASP A 53 15.72 4.90 -15.41
C ASP A 53 15.13 4.30 -14.14
N PRO A 54 15.61 3.10 -13.71
CA PRO A 54 15.08 2.43 -12.53
C PRO A 54 15.16 3.24 -11.22
N GLN A 55 16.04 4.23 -11.13
CA GLN A 55 16.11 5.12 -9.96
C GLN A 55 14.82 5.92 -9.78
N ASN A 56 14.05 6.11 -10.84
CA ASN A 56 12.76 6.79 -10.78
C ASN A 56 11.71 6.02 -9.97
N ALA A 57 11.95 4.73 -9.64
CA ALA A 57 11.08 3.97 -8.77
C ALA A 57 10.97 4.60 -7.38
N TYR A 58 12.02 5.23 -6.88
CA TYR A 58 12.01 5.92 -5.59
C TYR A 58 11.14 7.18 -5.60
N LYS A 59 10.80 7.66 -6.77
CA LYS A 59 10.02 8.87 -6.96
C LYS A 59 8.56 8.57 -7.30
N TYR A 60 8.32 7.49 -8.04
CA TYR A 60 7.00 7.23 -8.63
C TYR A 60 6.33 5.93 -8.17
N THR A 61 6.95 5.18 -7.31
CA THR A 61 6.32 3.96 -6.81
C THR A 61 5.38 4.23 -5.65
#